data_39d58a4c97595f6bec80c47555229bca
#
_entry.id   39d58a4c97595f6bec80c47555229bca
#
_cell.length_a   1.000
_cell.length_b   1.000
_cell.length_c   1.000
_cell.angle_alpha   90.00
_cell.angle_beta   90.00
_cell.angle_gamma   90.00
#
_symmetry.space_group_name_H-M   'P 1'
#
loop_
_entity.id
_entity.type
_entity.pdbx_description
1 polymer ?
#
loop_
_entity_poly.entity_id
_entity_poly.type
_entity_poly.pdbx_seq_one_letter_code
_entity_poly.pdbx_strand_id
1 'polypeptide(L)'
;MKNPVFFSMTTLGASMLVACASQPLGAQPTQIMFDDFSYTRFAEAQKHGWQLRSDIGHPGIKNAIWWHEGVSFHVDPHNPDNRVMRLTSKTDGSAANTRHVQVCHKRKYLEGTYAARVYFTDKPQYGPDGDGVIQTFYAISPLAAPMDKNYSEMDFEYLPNGGWGTDRHALFATSWETFQLTPWTKVNAYDYDINPLEGWNTLVLHVGNETLKYYINGKLYAEHGSDVYPEVAMSINFNQWFDPNKIVNSSEMRQYYQDVDWVYFVKDSIVAVNEVSKQVQQLRSRNIKQKDTVAPSEYADYCSL
;
A
#
# COMPACT_ATOMS: atom_id res chain seq x y z
N MET A 1 -48.87 91.48 7.26
CA MET A 1 -47.58 91.25 6.52
C MET A 1 -47.24 89.83 6.82
N LYS A 2 -47.26 89.01 5.80
CA LYS A 2 -47.15 87.53 5.86
C LYS A 2 -45.68 87.13 5.64
N ASN A 3 -45.09 86.37 6.59
CA ASN A 3 -43.78 85.73 6.43
C ASN A 3 -43.94 84.43 5.70
N PRO A 4 -43.01 84.09 4.73
CA PRO A 4 -43.02 82.75 4.13
C PRO A 4 -42.17 81.76 4.90
N VAL A 5 -42.75 80.60 5.07
CA VAL A 5 -42.09 79.42 5.66
C VAL A 5 -41.28 78.70 4.56
N PHE A 6 -39.96 78.50 4.79
CA PHE A 6 -39.13 77.68 3.95
C PHE A 6 -39.15 76.22 4.41
N PHE A 7 -39.58 75.31 3.55
CA PHE A 7 -39.43 73.86 3.75
C PHE A 7 -38.06 73.40 3.23
N SER A 8 -37.27 72.83 4.13
CA SER A 8 -36.00 72.17 3.79
C SER A 8 -36.30 70.70 3.54
N MET A 9 -36.02 70.25 2.31
CA MET A 9 -36.11 68.84 1.91
C MET A 9 -34.77 68.19 2.15
N THR A 10 -34.65 67.30 3.19
CA THR A 10 -33.50 66.44 3.41
C THR A 10 -33.65 65.16 2.62
N THR A 11 -32.80 64.97 1.63
CA THR A 11 -32.68 63.72 0.88
C THR A 11 -31.85 62.72 1.69
N LEU A 12 -32.46 61.63 2.16
CA LEU A 12 -31.76 60.46 2.69
C LEU A 12 -31.18 59.66 1.54
N GLY A 13 -29.86 59.67 1.41
CA GLY A 13 -29.14 58.75 0.54
C GLY A 13 -29.01 57.37 1.19
N ALA A 14 -29.73 56.38 0.69
CA ALA A 14 -29.56 54.99 1.08
C ALA A 14 -28.29 54.39 0.40
N SER A 15 -27.20 54.25 1.15
CA SER A 15 -26.01 53.48 0.71
C SER A 15 -26.30 51.99 0.79
N MET A 16 -26.53 51.36 -0.34
CA MET A 16 -26.53 49.91 -0.47
C MET A 16 -25.12 49.36 -0.27
N LEU A 17 -24.85 48.77 0.90
CA LEU A 17 -23.67 47.90 1.12
C LEU A 17 -23.91 46.57 0.37
N VAL A 18 -23.28 46.40 -0.75
CA VAL A 18 -23.18 45.08 -1.43
C VAL A 18 -22.24 44.23 -0.59
N ALA A 19 -22.78 43.37 0.28
CA ALA A 19 -22.02 42.33 0.94
C ALA A 19 -21.66 41.26 -0.11
N CYS A 20 -20.43 41.24 -0.58
CA CYS A 20 -19.86 40.08 -1.28
C CYS A 20 -19.79 38.94 -0.28
N ALA A 21 -20.81 38.08 -0.27
CA ALA A 21 -20.72 36.78 0.36
C ALA A 21 -19.71 35.95 -0.38
N SER A 22 -18.50 35.77 0.19
CA SER A 22 -17.56 34.77 -0.26
C SER A 22 -18.23 33.40 -0.08
N GLN A 23 -18.58 32.76 -1.19
CA GLN A 23 -19.03 31.36 -1.14
C GLN A 23 -17.89 30.54 -0.51
N PRO A 24 -18.19 29.65 0.45
CA PRO A 24 -17.18 28.71 0.93
C PRO A 24 -16.71 27.89 -0.27
N LEU A 25 -15.39 27.88 -0.51
CA LEU A 25 -14.78 26.95 -1.45
C LEU A 25 -15.30 25.56 -1.08
N GLY A 26 -16.12 24.96 -1.94
CA GLY A 26 -16.67 23.64 -1.72
C GLY A 26 -15.54 22.67 -1.42
N ALA A 27 -15.64 21.90 -0.33
CA ALA A 27 -14.64 20.89 0.01
C ALA A 27 -14.43 20.01 -1.23
N GLN A 28 -13.18 19.88 -1.67
CA GLN A 28 -12.84 19.01 -2.79
C GLN A 28 -13.28 17.59 -2.46
N PRO A 29 -13.89 16.86 -3.40
CA PRO A 29 -14.30 15.50 -3.13
C PRO A 29 -13.10 14.65 -2.73
N THR A 30 -13.28 13.85 -1.67
CA THR A 30 -12.24 12.94 -1.17
C THR A 30 -11.76 12.03 -2.30
N GLN A 31 -10.45 12.06 -2.57
CA GLN A 31 -9.83 11.20 -3.57
C GLN A 31 -9.52 9.84 -2.94
N ILE A 32 -9.98 8.77 -3.58
CA ILE A 32 -9.76 7.41 -3.12
C ILE A 32 -9.26 6.50 -4.24
N MET A 33 -8.49 5.49 -3.87
CA MET A 33 -8.29 4.30 -4.67
C MET A 33 -8.82 3.09 -3.89
N PHE A 34 -9.63 2.28 -4.55
CA PHE A 34 -10.19 1.04 -4.03
C PHE A 34 -10.19 -0.02 -5.12
N ASP A 35 -9.76 -1.24 -4.78
CA ASP A 35 -9.85 -2.41 -5.64
C ASP A 35 -10.13 -3.64 -4.77
N ASP A 36 -11.16 -4.41 -5.11
CA ASP A 36 -11.51 -5.65 -4.43
C ASP A 36 -11.05 -6.91 -5.17
N PHE A 37 -10.23 -6.72 -6.20
CA PHE A 37 -9.66 -7.79 -7.02
C PHE A 37 -10.65 -8.79 -7.60
N SER A 38 -11.88 -8.38 -7.83
CA SER A 38 -12.94 -9.19 -8.44
C SER A 38 -12.71 -9.40 -9.94
N TYR A 39 -11.51 -9.78 -10.32
CA TYR A 39 -11.09 -10.07 -11.68
C TYR A 39 -11.07 -11.58 -11.96
N THR A 40 -10.98 -11.96 -13.23
CA THR A 40 -10.79 -13.35 -13.67
C THR A 40 -9.41 -13.57 -14.28
N ARG A 41 -8.76 -12.50 -14.76
CA ARG A 41 -7.43 -12.52 -15.40
C ARG A 41 -6.72 -11.18 -15.22
N PHE A 42 -5.41 -11.20 -15.23
CA PHE A 42 -4.59 -10.01 -14.97
C PHE A 42 -4.82 -8.86 -15.99
N ALA A 43 -5.14 -9.19 -17.25
CA ALA A 43 -5.46 -8.18 -18.27
C ALA A 43 -6.68 -7.28 -17.92
N GLU A 44 -7.52 -7.69 -16.97
CA GLU A 44 -8.58 -6.85 -16.43
C GLU A 44 -8.02 -5.87 -15.40
N ALA A 45 -7.19 -6.33 -14.47
CA ALA A 45 -6.51 -5.49 -13.48
C ALA A 45 -5.57 -4.44 -14.13
N GLN A 46 -4.90 -4.79 -15.22
CA GLN A 46 -4.06 -3.84 -15.97
C GLN A 46 -4.82 -2.61 -16.45
N LYS A 47 -6.09 -2.73 -16.81
CA LYS A 47 -6.93 -1.59 -17.22
C LYS A 47 -7.18 -0.60 -16.08
N HIS A 48 -6.98 -1.05 -14.84
CA HIS A 48 -7.13 -0.29 -13.62
C HIS A 48 -5.79 0.15 -13.00
N GLY A 49 -4.69 0.01 -13.76
CA GLY A 49 -3.39 0.56 -13.37
C GLY A 49 -2.44 -0.41 -12.70
N TRP A 50 -2.80 -1.70 -12.58
CA TRP A 50 -1.92 -2.73 -12.06
C TRP A 50 -0.90 -3.19 -13.10
N GLN A 51 0.32 -3.44 -12.65
CA GLN A 51 1.45 -3.91 -13.46
C GLN A 51 2.11 -5.10 -12.79
N LEU A 52 2.73 -5.97 -13.57
CA LEU A 52 3.53 -7.10 -13.09
C LEU A 52 5.01 -6.78 -13.24
N ARG A 53 5.77 -7.05 -12.21
CA ARG A 53 7.24 -7.02 -12.31
C ARG A 53 7.73 -8.20 -13.14
N SER A 54 8.66 -7.94 -14.05
CA SER A 54 9.23 -8.96 -14.96
C SER A 54 10.76 -8.96 -14.99
N ASP A 55 11.40 -7.96 -14.40
CA ASP A 55 12.84 -7.84 -14.37
C ASP A 55 13.48 -8.73 -13.30
N ILE A 56 14.77 -9.03 -13.48
CA ILE A 56 15.59 -9.70 -12.48
C ILE A 56 16.23 -8.62 -11.61
N GLY A 57 16.27 -8.85 -10.30
CA GLY A 57 16.91 -7.88 -9.39
C GLY A 57 16.55 -8.10 -7.92
N HIS A 58 17.12 -7.25 -7.10
CA HIS A 58 16.82 -7.20 -5.66
C HIS A 58 15.32 -6.89 -5.42
N PRO A 59 14.72 -7.39 -4.32
CA PRO A 59 15.26 -8.31 -3.32
C PRO A 59 15.22 -9.78 -3.78
N GLY A 60 15.71 -10.67 -2.92
CA GLY A 60 15.57 -12.10 -3.05
C GLY A 60 16.77 -12.84 -3.64
N ILE A 61 16.55 -14.06 -4.08
CA ILE A 61 17.61 -14.94 -4.61
C ILE A 61 18.15 -14.35 -5.90
N LYS A 62 19.47 -14.09 -5.93
CA LYS A 62 20.15 -13.52 -7.09
C LYS A 62 19.90 -14.34 -8.35
N ASN A 63 19.52 -13.67 -9.44
CA ASN A 63 19.16 -14.24 -10.74
C ASN A 63 17.86 -15.07 -10.77
N ALA A 64 17.10 -15.11 -9.69
CA ALA A 64 15.74 -15.64 -9.72
C ALA A 64 14.81 -14.70 -10.51
N ILE A 65 13.79 -15.27 -11.11
CA ILE A 65 12.86 -14.55 -11.98
C ILE A 65 11.69 -14.02 -11.15
N TRP A 66 11.30 -12.78 -11.40
CA TRP A 66 10.00 -12.23 -11.02
C TRP A 66 9.01 -12.61 -12.12
N TRP A 67 8.06 -13.49 -11.84
CA TRP A 67 7.25 -14.13 -12.87
C TRP A 67 5.79 -13.69 -12.89
N HIS A 68 5.26 -13.48 -14.07
CA HIS A 68 3.91 -12.98 -14.26
C HIS A 68 2.82 -13.98 -13.87
N GLU A 69 3.05 -15.26 -14.12
CA GLU A 69 2.10 -16.34 -13.86
C GLU A 69 1.88 -16.58 -12.35
N GLY A 70 2.71 -15.94 -11.51
CA GLY A 70 2.54 -15.94 -10.07
C GLY A 70 1.32 -15.17 -9.60
N VAL A 71 0.77 -14.26 -10.41
CA VAL A 71 -0.45 -13.50 -10.06
C VAL A 71 -1.67 -14.12 -10.73
N SER A 72 -2.66 -14.47 -9.91
CA SER A 72 -3.91 -15.08 -10.36
C SER A 72 -5.09 -14.61 -9.51
N PHE A 73 -6.32 -14.90 -9.93
CA PHE A 73 -7.54 -14.49 -9.23
C PHE A 73 -8.40 -15.71 -8.95
N HIS A 74 -8.76 -15.91 -7.69
CA HIS A 74 -9.48 -17.08 -7.22
C HIS A 74 -10.74 -16.69 -6.46
N VAL A 75 -11.69 -17.61 -6.38
CA VAL A 75 -12.74 -17.53 -5.37
C VAL A 75 -12.08 -17.70 -4.00
N ASP A 76 -12.42 -16.85 -3.06
CA ASP A 76 -11.93 -16.95 -1.68
C ASP A 76 -12.39 -18.29 -1.07
N PRO A 77 -11.47 -19.17 -0.67
CA PRO A 77 -11.86 -20.46 -0.10
C PRO A 77 -12.66 -20.35 1.21
N HIS A 78 -12.62 -19.18 1.87
CA HIS A 78 -13.36 -18.89 3.11
C HIS A 78 -14.67 -18.12 2.87
N ASN A 79 -14.90 -17.61 1.66
CA ASN A 79 -16.11 -16.90 1.27
C ASN A 79 -16.39 -17.06 -0.24
N PRO A 80 -17.29 -17.97 -0.64
CA PRO A 80 -17.52 -18.28 -2.04
C PRO A 80 -18.12 -17.12 -2.88
N ASP A 81 -18.65 -16.10 -2.23
CA ASP A 81 -19.18 -14.89 -2.89
C ASP A 81 -18.10 -13.83 -3.14
N ASN A 82 -16.87 -14.08 -2.70
CA ASN A 82 -15.74 -13.19 -2.84
C ASN A 82 -14.65 -13.75 -3.77
N ARG A 83 -13.90 -12.86 -4.40
CA ARG A 83 -12.70 -13.21 -5.16
C ARG A 83 -11.51 -12.46 -4.57
N VAL A 84 -10.34 -13.06 -4.71
CA VAL A 84 -9.08 -12.53 -4.20
C VAL A 84 -8.02 -12.56 -5.28
N MET A 85 -7.06 -11.65 -5.20
CA MET A 85 -5.81 -11.75 -5.93
C MET A 85 -4.87 -12.67 -5.15
N ARG A 86 -4.31 -13.67 -5.81
CA ARG A 86 -3.30 -14.57 -5.25
C ARG A 86 -1.93 -14.30 -5.85
N LEU A 87 -0.95 -14.10 -4.99
CA LEU A 87 0.45 -14.09 -5.33
C LEU A 87 1.05 -15.45 -4.96
N THR A 88 1.71 -16.09 -5.92
CA THR A 88 2.33 -17.42 -5.74
C THR A 88 3.81 -17.33 -6.03
N SER A 89 4.65 -17.73 -5.10
CA SER A 89 6.08 -17.90 -5.27
C SER A 89 6.51 -19.36 -5.10
N LYS A 90 7.60 -19.77 -5.73
CA LYS A 90 8.10 -21.15 -5.62
C LYS A 90 9.61 -21.22 -5.69
N THR A 91 10.19 -22.24 -5.06
CA THR A 91 11.62 -22.50 -5.09
C THR A 91 11.92 -24.00 -4.88
N ASP A 92 12.98 -24.48 -5.47
CA ASP A 92 13.66 -25.74 -5.11
C ASP A 92 15.03 -25.47 -4.46
N GLY A 93 15.28 -24.22 -4.09
CA GLY A 93 16.56 -23.74 -3.56
C GLY A 93 17.51 -23.22 -4.63
N SER A 94 17.29 -23.50 -5.90
CA SER A 94 18.12 -23.00 -7.01
C SER A 94 17.55 -21.70 -7.59
N ALA A 95 18.41 -20.78 -8.03
CA ALA A 95 17.97 -19.56 -8.72
C ALA A 95 17.21 -19.87 -10.03
N ALA A 96 17.60 -20.93 -10.74
CA ALA A 96 16.98 -21.32 -12.02
C ALA A 96 15.50 -21.67 -11.88
N ASN A 97 15.11 -22.29 -10.77
CA ASN A 97 13.75 -22.74 -10.51
C ASN A 97 12.99 -21.86 -9.49
N THR A 98 13.66 -20.86 -8.90
CA THR A 98 13.00 -19.91 -8.02
C THR A 98 12.21 -18.90 -8.84
N ARG A 99 11.00 -18.61 -8.36
CA ARG A 99 10.07 -17.63 -8.91
C ARG A 99 9.57 -16.74 -7.77
N HIS A 100 9.90 -15.47 -7.86
CA HIS A 100 9.32 -14.42 -7.04
C HIS A 100 8.12 -13.81 -7.76
N VAL A 101 7.28 -13.09 -7.06
CA VAL A 101 6.10 -12.45 -7.63
C VAL A 101 5.93 -11.05 -7.04
N GLN A 102 5.59 -10.08 -7.89
CA GLN A 102 5.27 -8.71 -7.48
C GLN A 102 4.23 -8.11 -8.41
N VAL A 103 3.30 -7.38 -7.81
CA VAL A 103 2.31 -6.56 -8.49
C VAL A 103 2.35 -5.15 -7.92
N CYS A 104 2.29 -4.15 -8.81
CA CYS A 104 2.42 -2.74 -8.49
C CYS A 104 1.24 -1.95 -9.05
N HIS A 105 0.73 -1.00 -8.30
CA HIS A 105 -0.15 0.03 -8.84
C HIS A 105 0.67 1.26 -9.25
N LYS A 106 0.01 2.22 -9.93
CA LYS A 106 0.64 3.47 -10.40
C LYS A 106 1.32 4.25 -9.28
N ARG A 107 2.38 4.97 -9.63
CA ARG A 107 3.13 5.83 -8.73
C ARG A 107 2.42 7.18 -8.52
N LYS A 108 1.59 7.32 -7.47
CA LYS A 108 0.80 8.52 -7.19
C LYS A 108 0.31 8.69 -5.75
N TYR A 109 0.81 7.90 -4.84
CA TYR A 109 0.39 7.86 -3.44
C TYR A 109 1.46 8.50 -2.56
N LEU A 110 1.06 9.38 -1.64
CA LEU A 110 1.96 10.02 -0.68
C LEU A 110 1.30 10.05 0.70
N GLU A 111 0.69 11.13 1.09
CA GLU A 111 0.01 11.24 2.39
C GLU A 111 -1.41 10.67 2.35
N GLY A 112 -1.86 10.14 3.50
CA GLY A 112 -3.20 9.62 3.67
C GLY A 112 -3.28 8.32 4.43
N THR A 113 -4.35 7.57 4.17
CA THR A 113 -4.58 6.25 4.76
C THR A 113 -4.42 5.17 3.72
N TYR A 114 -3.47 4.29 3.91
CA TYR A 114 -3.26 3.07 3.14
C TYR A 114 -3.84 1.89 3.90
N ALA A 115 -4.55 1.02 3.22
CA ALA A 115 -5.06 -0.18 3.86
C ALA A 115 -5.18 -1.35 2.88
N ALA A 116 -4.96 -2.55 3.39
CA ALA A 116 -5.20 -3.79 2.64
C ALA A 116 -5.70 -4.89 3.57
N ARG A 117 -6.45 -5.85 3.02
CA ARG A 117 -6.78 -7.08 3.72
C ARG A 117 -6.07 -8.23 3.03
N VAL A 118 -5.10 -8.82 3.75
CA VAL A 118 -4.16 -9.82 3.24
C VAL A 118 -4.31 -11.12 4.03
N TYR A 119 -4.27 -12.25 3.34
CA TYR A 119 -4.18 -13.59 3.93
C TYR A 119 -2.72 -14.02 3.88
N PHE A 120 -2.09 -14.11 5.03
CA PHE A 120 -0.75 -14.65 5.15
C PHE A 120 -0.80 -16.17 5.34
N THR A 121 0.19 -16.87 4.77
CA THR A 121 0.34 -18.31 4.92
C THR A 121 1.64 -18.64 5.65
N ASP A 122 1.57 -19.56 6.62
CA ASP A 122 2.75 -19.98 7.38
C ASP A 122 3.54 -21.07 6.66
N LYS A 123 2.86 -21.91 5.88
CA LYS A 123 3.43 -23.13 5.30
C LYS A 123 3.32 -23.15 3.77
N PRO A 124 4.21 -23.86 3.09
CA PRO A 124 4.06 -24.10 1.67
C PRO A 124 2.83 -24.98 1.40
N GLN A 125 2.24 -24.83 0.20
CA GLN A 125 1.16 -25.71 -0.27
C GLN A 125 1.64 -27.15 -0.46
N TYR A 126 2.91 -27.33 -0.76
CA TYR A 126 3.58 -28.63 -0.91
C TYR A 126 5.10 -28.45 -0.74
N GLY A 127 5.78 -29.57 -0.47
CA GLY A 127 7.21 -29.64 -0.21
C GLY A 127 7.55 -29.33 1.27
N PRO A 128 8.85 -29.41 1.63
CA PRO A 128 9.29 -29.15 3.00
C PRO A 128 9.13 -27.69 3.40
N ASP A 129 8.73 -27.45 4.62
CA ASP A 129 8.59 -26.12 5.20
C ASP A 129 9.91 -25.60 5.75
N GLY A 130 10.04 -24.25 5.87
CA GLY A 130 11.17 -23.60 6.52
C GLY A 130 11.93 -22.58 5.68
N ASP A 131 11.52 -22.31 4.42
CA ASP A 131 12.11 -21.24 3.63
C ASP A 131 11.79 -19.87 4.23
N GLY A 132 12.75 -18.96 4.19
CA GLY A 132 12.54 -17.55 4.51
C GLY A 132 11.72 -16.85 3.43
N VAL A 133 10.43 -17.14 3.36
CA VAL A 133 9.51 -16.44 2.46
C VAL A 133 9.05 -15.14 3.11
N ILE A 134 9.05 -14.04 2.34
CA ILE A 134 8.56 -12.74 2.77
C ILE A 134 7.28 -12.43 2.00
N GLN A 135 6.21 -12.07 2.72
CA GLN A 135 4.89 -11.75 2.21
C GLN A 135 4.58 -10.30 2.57
N THR A 136 4.29 -9.44 1.58
CA THR A 136 4.26 -7.99 1.82
C THR A 136 3.01 -7.28 1.36
N PHE A 137 2.76 -6.14 2.00
CA PHE A 137 1.99 -5.00 1.51
C PHE A 137 2.83 -3.75 1.77
N TYR A 138 3.13 -2.98 0.73
CA TYR A 138 4.05 -1.85 0.86
C TYR A 138 3.78 -0.73 -0.15
N ALA A 139 4.37 0.43 0.14
CA ALA A 139 4.44 1.56 -0.80
C ALA A 139 5.91 1.96 -0.99
N ILE A 140 6.31 2.26 -2.24
CA ILE A 140 7.71 2.51 -2.58
C ILE A 140 7.86 3.52 -3.72
N SER A 141 8.91 4.34 -3.66
CA SER A 141 9.46 5.09 -4.80
C SER A 141 10.70 4.38 -5.37
N PRO A 142 11.07 4.58 -6.63
CA PRO A 142 12.30 3.99 -7.18
C PRO A 142 13.55 4.50 -6.47
N LEU A 143 14.52 3.61 -6.25
CA LEU A 143 15.87 3.97 -5.83
C LEU A 143 16.68 4.39 -7.07
N ALA A 144 16.72 5.68 -7.39
CA ALA A 144 17.36 6.19 -8.61
C ALA A 144 18.90 6.17 -8.55
N ALA A 145 19.47 6.19 -7.35
CA ALA A 145 20.91 6.14 -7.10
C ALA A 145 21.20 5.56 -5.71
N PRO A 146 22.42 5.08 -5.43
CA PRO A 146 22.84 4.73 -4.07
C PRO A 146 22.61 5.89 -3.10
N MET A 147 21.96 5.63 -1.96
CA MET A 147 21.63 6.65 -0.95
C MET A 147 20.80 7.82 -1.53
N ASP A 148 19.90 7.54 -2.44
CA ASP A 148 18.99 8.55 -3.02
C ASP A 148 18.11 9.14 -1.92
N LYS A 149 18.16 10.47 -1.77
CA LYS A 149 17.39 11.20 -0.74
C LYS A 149 15.90 11.29 -1.05
N ASN A 150 15.52 11.07 -2.30
CA ASN A 150 14.11 11.03 -2.70
C ASN A 150 13.54 9.60 -2.68
N TYR A 151 14.31 8.63 -2.17
CA TYR A 151 13.78 7.30 -1.94
C TYR A 151 12.86 7.29 -0.73
N SER A 152 11.78 6.55 -0.81
CA SER A 152 10.88 6.31 0.32
C SER A 152 10.25 4.93 0.18
N GLU A 153 10.15 4.18 1.28
CA GLU A 153 9.47 2.90 1.32
C GLU A 153 8.82 2.71 2.68
N MET A 154 7.66 2.06 2.69
CA MET A 154 6.87 1.80 3.89
C MET A 154 6.27 0.40 3.78
N ASP A 155 6.66 -0.51 4.68
CA ASP A 155 6.41 -1.94 4.54
C ASP A 155 5.66 -2.55 5.70
N PHE A 156 4.77 -3.49 5.37
CA PHE A 156 4.40 -4.62 6.22
C PHE A 156 5.00 -5.88 5.59
N GLU A 157 5.90 -6.56 6.30
CA GLU A 157 6.61 -7.73 5.80
C GLU A 157 6.44 -8.90 6.77
N TYR A 158 5.67 -9.90 6.39
CA TYR A 158 5.45 -11.09 7.19
C TYR A 158 6.40 -12.22 6.78
N LEU A 159 7.14 -12.72 7.75
CA LEU A 159 8.12 -13.79 7.64
C LEU A 159 7.64 -15.00 8.46
N PRO A 160 6.92 -15.96 7.89
CA PRO A 160 6.37 -17.10 8.63
C PRO A 160 7.44 -17.99 9.27
N ASN A 161 8.57 -18.13 8.62
CA ASN A 161 9.68 -18.92 9.10
C ASN A 161 10.80 -18.09 9.73
N GLY A 162 10.56 -16.77 9.94
CA GLY A 162 11.57 -15.84 10.42
C GLY A 162 12.57 -15.45 9.33
N GLY A 163 13.58 -14.77 9.73
CA GLY A 163 14.60 -14.09 8.95
C GLY A 163 15.08 -12.87 9.74
N TRP A 164 16.08 -12.17 9.22
CA TRP A 164 16.57 -10.86 9.73
C TRP A 164 16.81 -10.79 11.25
N GLY A 165 17.31 -11.90 11.80
CA GLY A 165 17.69 -12.00 13.21
C GLY A 165 16.67 -12.72 14.10
N THR A 166 15.59 -13.26 13.54
CA THR A 166 14.64 -14.13 14.24
C THR A 166 14.48 -15.49 13.56
N ASP A 167 14.28 -16.55 14.35
CA ASP A 167 14.02 -17.92 13.89
C ASP A 167 12.52 -18.29 13.95
N ARG A 168 11.68 -17.35 14.33
CA ARG A 168 10.23 -17.52 14.47
C ARG A 168 9.50 -16.58 13.51
N HIS A 169 8.24 -16.91 13.21
CA HIS A 169 7.38 -16.01 12.47
C HIS A 169 7.41 -14.60 13.08
N ALA A 170 7.52 -13.62 12.22
CA ALA A 170 7.55 -12.22 12.62
C ALA A 170 6.92 -11.34 11.54
N LEU A 171 6.30 -10.24 11.95
CA LEU A 171 5.97 -9.17 11.03
C LEU A 171 6.89 -7.98 11.34
N PHE A 172 7.49 -7.44 10.30
CA PHE A 172 8.23 -6.19 10.35
C PHE A 172 7.37 -5.06 9.77
N ALA A 173 7.27 -3.97 10.52
CA ALA A 173 6.81 -2.68 10.00
C ALA A 173 8.05 -1.83 9.80
N THR A 174 8.37 -1.50 8.57
CA THR A 174 9.62 -0.79 8.22
C THR A 174 9.31 0.49 7.45
N SER A 175 10.02 1.56 7.74
CA SER A 175 10.03 2.79 6.95
C SER A 175 11.46 3.12 6.58
N TRP A 176 11.70 3.38 5.30
CA TRP A 176 13.02 3.65 4.75
C TRP A 176 13.13 5.09 4.28
N GLU A 177 14.19 5.75 4.70
CA GLU A 177 14.67 6.99 4.10
C GLU A 177 15.45 6.69 2.83
N THR A 178 16.43 5.76 2.90
CA THR A 178 17.26 5.40 1.76
C THR A 178 18.15 4.20 2.05
N PHE A 179 18.75 3.65 0.99
CA PHE A 179 19.79 2.62 1.12
C PHE A 179 20.71 2.54 -0.10
N GLN A 180 21.76 1.73 0.02
CA GLN A 180 22.58 1.26 -1.10
C GLN A 180 23.00 -0.19 -0.90
N LEU A 181 23.17 -0.93 -2.00
CA LEU A 181 23.50 -2.36 -1.97
C LEU A 181 24.98 -2.63 -1.73
N THR A 182 25.89 -1.73 -2.17
CA THR A 182 27.33 -1.98 -2.13
C THR A 182 28.10 -0.68 -1.83
N PRO A 183 28.78 -0.57 -0.70
CA PRO A 183 28.62 -1.44 0.47
C PRO A 183 27.20 -1.33 1.04
N TRP A 184 26.68 -2.38 1.66
CA TRP A 184 25.36 -2.31 2.28
C TRP A 184 25.30 -1.21 3.33
N THR A 185 24.44 -0.22 3.09
CA THR A 185 24.22 0.91 3.99
C THR A 185 22.74 1.27 3.91
N LYS A 186 22.14 1.62 5.04
CA LYS A 186 20.72 1.96 5.09
C LYS A 186 20.42 3.02 6.14
N VAL A 187 19.36 3.79 5.88
CA VAL A 187 18.69 4.67 6.85
C VAL A 187 17.23 4.24 6.88
N ASN A 188 16.81 3.61 7.95
CA ASN A 188 15.45 3.15 8.16
C ASN A 188 15.08 3.09 9.64
N ALA A 189 13.79 3.10 9.93
CA ALA A 189 13.21 2.72 11.21
C ALA A 189 12.39 1.45 11.04
N TYR A 190 12.39 0.56 12.03
CA TYR A 190 11.55 -0.63 12.01
C TYR A 190 11.18 -1.09 13.42
N ASP A 191 9.99 -1.64 13.52
CA ASP A 191 9.53 -2.42 14.67
C ASP A 191 9.12 -3.81 14.20
N TYR A 192 9.25 -4.81 15.06
CA TYR A 192 8.74 -6.16 14.76
C TYR A 192 8.23 -6.85 16.01
N ASP A 193 7.28 -7.77 15.80
CA ASP A 193 6.75 -8.63 16.85
C ASP A 193 6.70 -10.08 16.36
N ILE A 194 6.93 -10.99 17.30
CA ILE A 194 6.99 -12.44 17.06
C ILE A 194 5.61 -13.03 17.38
N ASN A 195 4.67 -12.83 16.48
CA ASN A 195 3.32 -13.39 16.57
C ASN A 195 2.94 -14.08 15.27
N PRO A 196 2.27 -15.23 15.32
CA PRO A 196 1.70 -15.86 14.14
C PRO A 196 0.59 -14.97 13.60
N LEU A 197 0.64 -14.69 12.31
CA LEU A 197 -0.37 -13.92 11.58
C LEU A 197 -0.99 -14.73 10.43
N GLU A 198 -0.88 -16.07 10.48
CA GLU A 198 -1.56 -16.91 9.49
C GLU A 198 -3.06 -16.57 9.43
N GLY A 199 -3.57 -16.44 8.24
CA GLY A 199 -4.96 -16.07 8.00
C GLY A 199 -5.15 -14.61 7.57
N TRP A 200 -6.40 -14.15 7.62
CA TRP A 200 -6.77 -12.81 7.20
C TRP A 200 -6.36 -11.73 8.20
N ASN A 201 -5.60 -10.75 7.71
CA ASN A 201 -5.19 -9.59 8.48
C ASN A 201 -5.60 -8.30 7.75
N THR A 202 -6.10 -7.32 8.50
CA THR A 202 -6.32 -5.96 8.01
C THR A 202 -5.15 -5.11 8.44
N LEU A 203 -4.38 -4.64 7.47
CA LEU A 203 -3.21 -3.78 7.63
C LEU A 203 -3.63 -2.36 7.28
N VAL A 204 -3.30 -1.40 8.15
CA VAL A 204 -3.58 0.02 7.91
C VAL A 204 -2.34 0.83 8.24
N LEU A 205 -1.96 1.73 7.34
CA LEU A 205 -0.88 2.69 7.54
C LEU A 205 -1.42 4.10 7.38
N HIS A 206 -1.21 4.93 8.40
CA HIS A 206 -1.48 6.36 8.36
C HIS A 206 -0.20 7.12 8.09
N VAL A 207 -0.21 7.96 7.06
CA VAL A 207 0.89 8.83 6.68
C VAL A 207 0.40 10.27 6.71
N GLY A 208 0.89 11.05 7.66
CA GLY A 208 0.50 12.45 7.81
C GLY A 208 1.09 13.09 9.07
N ASN A 209 1.24 14.40 9.06
CA ASN A 209 1.82 15.18 10.17
C ASN A 209 3.22 14.68 10.56
N GLU A 210 4.08 14.40 9.58
CA GLU A 210 5.45 13.92 9.77
C GLU A 210 5.54 12.61 10.60
N THR A 211 4.48 11.79 10.55
CA THR A 211 4.38 10.54 11.32
C THR A 211 3.80 9.42 10.46
N LEU A 212 4.34 8.23 10.63
CA LEU A 212 3.82 6.99 10.05
C LEU A 212 3.31 6.10 11.18
N LYS A 213 2.03 5.67 11.13
CA LYS A 213 1.44 4.79 12.13
C LYS A 213 0.91 3.52 11.49
N TYR A 214 1.50 2.40 11.86
CA TYR A 214 1.17 1.08 11.39
C TYR A 214 0.16 0.42 12.33
N TYR A 215 -0.90 -0.16 11.77
CA TYR A 215 -1.92 -0.87 12.53
C TYR A 215 -2.16 -2.25 11.92
N ILE A 216 -2.30 -3.25 12.78
CA ILE A 216 -2.65 -4.61 12.40
C ILE A 216 -3.92 -4.98 13.15
N ASN A 217 -4.97 -5.39 12.41
CA ASN A 217 -6.25 -5.81 12.99
C ASN A 217 -6.83 -4.79 13.98
N GLY A 218 -6.70 -3.51 13.64
CA GLY A 218 -7.24 -2.41 14.44
C GLY A 218 -6.37 -1.93 15.60
N LYS A 219 -5.22 -2.57 15.88
CA LYS A 219 -4.31 -2.20 16.96
C LYS A 219 -3.09 -1.48 16.42
N LEU A 220 -2.67 -0.41 17.10
CA LEU A 220 -1.40 0.26 16.80
C LEU A 220 -0.27 -0.75 17.01
N TYR A 221 0.58 -0.85 16.00
CA TYR A 221 1.71 -1.78 15.94
C TYR A 221 3.06 -1.07 16.03
N ALA A 222 3.24 -0.01 15.23
CA ALA A 222 4.47 0.78 15.19
C ALA A 222 4.16 2.24 14.90
N GLU A 223 5.07 3.12 15.30
CA GLU A 223 5.02 4.56 14.99
C GLU A 223 6.43 5.06 14.65
N HIS A 224 6.62 5.60 13.44
CA HIS A 224 7.87 6.17 12.98
C HIS A 224 7.73 7.68 12.75
N GLY A 225 8.83 8.42 12.93
CA GLY A 225 8.85 9.88 12.85
C GLY A 225 9.37 10.42 11.52
N SER A 226 9.71 11.71 11.55
CA SER A 226 10.12 12.50 10.38
C SER A 226 11.38 12.01 9.68
N ASP A 227 12.27 11.31 10.38
CA ASP A 227 13.56 10.84 9.81
C ASP A 227 13.41 9.81 8.68
N VAL A 228 12.23 9.25 8.53
CA VAL A 228 11.87 8.24 7.52
C VAL A 228 10.52 8.56 6.86
N TYR A 229 10.12 9.84 6.89
CA TYR A 229 8.85 10.28 6.32
C TYR A 229 8.94 10.39 4.80
N PRO A 230 7.94 9.89 4.04
CA PRO A 230 8.03 9.86 2.59
C PRO A 230 7.97 11.28 1.99
N GLU A 231 8.83 11.54 1.00
CA GLU A 231 8.99 12.85 0.37
C GLU A 231 8.37 12.94 -1.01
N VAL A 232 8.21 11.80 -1.70
CA VAL A 232 7.74 11.74 -3.08
C VAL A 232 6.64 10.71 -3.26
N ALA A 233 5.84 10.87 -4.30
CA ALA A 233 4.79 9.91 -4.60
C ALA A 233 5.37 8.51 -4.84
N MET A 234 4.71 7.52 -4.27
CA MET A 234 5.04 6.09 -4.28
C MET A 234 4.00 5.30 -5.09
N SER A 235 4.35 4.07 -5.45
CA SER A 235 3.41 3.04 -5.89
C SER A 235 2.89 2.24 -4.69
N ILE A 236 1.72 1.61 -4.81
CA ILE A 236 1.22 0.60 -3.87
C ILE A 236 1.53 -0.77 -4.45
N ASN A 237 2.08 -1.66 -3.62
CA ASN A 237 2.62 -2.93 -4.08
C ASN A 237 2.27 -4.08 -3.15
N PHE A 238 2.30 -5.29 -3.73
CA PHE A 238 2.32 -6.56 -3.03
C PHE A 238 3.40 -7.42 -3.65
N ASN A 239 4.21 -8.09 -2.84
CA ASN A 239 5.16 -9.07 -3.35
C ASN A 239 5.28 -10.30 -2.45
N GLN A 240 5.86 -11.36 -3.00
CA GLN A 240 6.28 -12.54 -2.26
C GLN A 240 7.61 -13.01 -2.83
N TRP A 241 8.63 -13.13 -1.98
CA TRP A 241 9.98 -13.46 -2.38
C TRP A 241 10.69 -14.28 -1.31
N PHE A 242 11.89 -14.81 -1.60
CA PHE A 242 12.66 -15.66 -0.70
C PHE A 242 13.95 -14.99 -0.28
N ASP A 243 14.24 -14.98 1.04
CA ASP A 243 15.52 -14.57 1.59
C ASP A 243 16.61 -15.61 1.21
N PRO A 244 17.65 -15.21 0.46
CA PRO A 244 18.72 -16.11 0.07
C PRO A 244 19.49 -16.72 1.25
N ASN A 245 19.44 -16.10 2.42
CA ASN A 245 20.11 -16.57 3.63
C ASN A 245 19.30 -17.60 4.43
N LYS A 246 18.05 -17.87 4.03
CA LYS A 246 17.16 -18.79 4.74
C LYS A 246 16.37 -19.66 3.76
N ILE A 247 17.08 -20.56 3.09
CA ILE A 247 16.51 -21.52 2.15
C ILE A 247 16.70 -22.93 2.68
N VAL A 248 15.63 -23.72 2.65
CA VAL A 248 15.67 -25.13 3.04
C VAL A 248 16.65 -25.91 2.14
N ASN A 249 17.51 -26.71 2.75
CA ASN A 249 18.44 -27.58 2.01
C ASN A 249 17.70 -28.79 1.43
N SER A 250 16.92 -28.56 0.39
CA SER A 250 16.17 -29.56 -0.36
C SER A 250 15.99 -29.15 -1.80
N SER A 251 16.08 -30.10 -2.70
CA SER A 251 15.77 -29.91 -4.14
C SER A 251 14.30 -30.16 -4.46
N GLU A 252 13.47 -30.50 -3.48
CA GLU A 252 12.04 -30.60 -3.67
C GLU A 252 11.46 -29.20 -3.91
N MET A 253 10.53 -29.09 -4.85
CA MET A 253 9.83 -27.82 -5.10
C MET A 253 8.89 -27.48 -3.93
N ARG A 254 8.97 -26.25 -3.43
CA ARG A 254 8.08 -25.66 -2.46
C ARG A 254 7.33 -24.52 -3.10
N GLN A 255 6.06 -24.36 -2.76
CA GLN A 255 5.21 -23.29 -3.27
C GLN A 255 4.45 -22.63 -2.13
N TYR A 256 4.61 -21.32 -2.03
CA TYR A 256 3.90 -20.47 -1.07
C TYR A 256 2.94 -19.54 -1.78
N TYR A 257 1.96 -19.03 -1.06
CA TYR A 257 1.06 -18.01 -1.58
C TYR A 257 0.66 -17.01 -0.50
N GLN A 258 0.26 -15.83 -0.94
CA GLN A 258 -0.55 -14.89 -0.15
C GLN A 258 -1.76 -14.46 -0.97
N ASP A 259 -2.90 -14.21 -0.30
CA ASP A 259 -4.10 -13.69 -0.95
C ASP A 259 -4.36 -12.25 -0.52
N VAL A 260 -4.85 -11.43 -1.44
CA VAL A 260 -5.27 -10.06 -1.17
C VAL A 260 -6.75 -9.93 -1.51
N ASP A 261 -7.56 -9.59 -0.50
CA ASP A 261 -9.01 -9.44 -0.62
C ASP A 261 -9.37 -8.06 -1.21
N TRP A 262 -8.72 -7.01 -0.71
CA TRP A 262 -8.90 -5.65 -1.19
C TRP A 262 -7.72 -4.77 -0.79
N VAL A 263 -7.60 -3.65 -1.50
CA VAL A 263 -6.74 -2.53 -1.16
C VAL A 263 -7.55 -1.24 -1.18
N TYR A 264 -7.23 -0.31 -0.27
CA TYR A 264 -7.90 0.95 -0.13
C TYR A 264 -6.92 2.06 0.24
N PHE A 265 -7.03 3.19 -0.42
CA PHE A 265 -6.27 4.39 -0.11
C PHE A 265 -7.19 5.61 -0.08
N VAL A 266 -6.98 6.50 0.90
CA VAL A 266 -7.66 7.78 0.99
C VAL A 266 -6.60 8.88 1.04
N LYS A 267 -6.56 9.69 -0.01
CA LYS A 267 -5.55 10.73 -0.16
C LYS A 267 -5.77 11.85 0.87
N ASP A 268 -4.65 12.35 1.44
CA ASP A 268 -4.57 13.51 2.33
C ASP A 268 -5.57 13.44 3.50
N SER A 269 -5.91 12.22 3.96
CA SER A 269 -6.91 12.02 5.00
C SER A 269 -6.57 10.83 5.90
N ILE A 270 -6.58 11.06 7.21
CA ILE A 270 -6.41 10.02 8.21
C ILE A 270 -7.79 9.49 8.61
N VAL A 271 -8.14 8.34 8.04
CA VAL A 271 -9.39 7.62 8.33
C VAL A 271 -9.20 6.80 9.61
N ALA A 272 -10.13 6.93 10.56
CA ALA A 272 -10.07 6.11 11.77
C ALA A 272 -10.03 4.61 11.41
N VAL A 273 -9.16 3.85 12.06
CA VAL A 273 -8.84 2.45 11.69
C VAL A 273 -10.09 1.57 11.66
N ASN A 274 -11.01 1.76 12.61
CA ASN A 274 -12.29 1.05 12.67
C ASN A 274 -13.30 1.47 11.58
N GLU A 275 -13.06 2.59 10.89
CA GLU A 275 -13.93 3.06 9.79
C GLU A 275 -13.47 2.56 8.43
N VAL A 276 -12.18 2.19 8.27
CA VAL A 276 -11.62 1.69 6.99
C VAL A 276 -12.43 0.52 6.43
N SER A 277 -12.61 -0.55 7.22
CA SER A 277 -13.37 -1.73 6.79
C SER A 277 -14.83 -1.40 6.51
N LYS A 278 -15.45 -0.46 7.25
CA LYS A 278 -16.81 -0.02 7.00
C LYS A 278 -16.94 0.72 5.67
N GLN A 279 -15.99 1.59 5.33
CA GLN A 279 -15.97 2.29 4.05
C GLN A 279 -15.80 1.31 2.89
N VAL A 280 -14.92 0.31 3.01
CA VAL A 280 -14.79 -0.78 2.03
C VAL A 280 -16.09 -1.55 1.87
N GLN A 281 -16.75 -1.93 2.99
CA GLN A 281 -18.05 -2.62 2.94
C GLN A 281 -19.15 -1.77 2.28
N GLN A 282 -19.16 -0.45 2.51
CA GLN A 282 -20.09 0.46 1.84
C GLN A 282 -19.86 0.53 0.32
N LEU A 283 -18.62 0.49 -0.15
CA LEU A 283 -18.32 0.40 -1.57
C LEU A 283 -18.83 -0.93 -2.15
N ARG A 284 -18.52 -2.05 -1.52
CA ARG A 284 -18.98 -3.38 -1.93
C ARG A 284 -20.51 -3.53 -1.92
N SER A 285 -21.19 -3.00 -0.90
CA SER A 285 -22.67 -3.03 -0.82
C SER A 285 -23.36 -2.27 -1.96
N ARG A 286 -22.67 -1.31 -2.56
CA ARG A 286 -23.09 -0.58 -3.77
C ARG A 286 -22.63 -1.24 -5.07
N ASN A 287 -22.09 -2.46 -4.99
CA ASN A 287 -21.50 -3.19 -6.11
C ASN A 287 -20.34 -2.44 -6.81
N ILE A 288 -19.62 -1.60 -6.06
CA ILE A 288 -18.39 -0.94 -6.53
C ILE A 288 -17.24 -1.90 -6.25
N LYS A 289 -16.66 -2.47 -7.30
CA LYS A 289 -15.55 -3.41 -7.24
C LYS A 289 -14.21 -2.73 -7.38
N GLN A 290 -14.20 -1.61 -8.09
CA GLN A 290 -13.02 -0.77 -8.30
C GLN A 290 -13.43 0.70 -8.37
N LYS A 291 -12.64 1.58 -7.77
CA LYS A 291 -12.80 3.03 -7.86
C LYS A 291 -11.46 3.70 -7.65
N ASP A 292 -11.02 4.49 -8.62
CA ASP A 292 -9.79 5.26 -8.54
C ASP A 292 -10.05 6.71 -8.97
N THR A 293 -10.02 7.61 -8.00
CA THR A 293 -10.20 9.06 -8.19
C THR A 293 -8.95 9.85 -7.79
N VAL A 294 -7.88 9.14 -7.39
CA VAL A 294 -6.60 9.78 -7.07
C VAL A 294 -5.97 10.30 -8.36
N ALA A 295 -5.70 11.60 -8.40
CA ALA A 295 -5.08 12.22 -9.56
C ALA A 295 -3.74 11.56 -9.90
N PRO A 296 -3.38 11.45 -11.19
CA PRO A 296 -2.05 11.04 -11.59
C PRO A 296 -0.99 11.97 -10.99
N SER A 297 0.19 11.45 -10.69
CA SER A 297 1.37 12.22 -10.36
C SER A 297 2.16 12.57 -11.64
N GLU A 298 3.16 13.42 -11.50
CA GLU A 298 4.13 13.72 -12.56
C GLU A 298 5.18 12.62 -12.75
N TYR A 299 5.24 11.67 -11.82
CA TYR A 299 6.23 10.60 -11.84
C TYR A 299 5.82 9.46 -12.76
N ALA A 300 6.79 8.90 -13.48
CA ALA A 300 6.59 7.70 -14.29
C ALA A 300 6.24 6.49 -13.42
N ASP A 301 5.36 5.65 -13.91
CA ASP A 301 5.06 4.36 -13.27
C ASP A 301 6.30 3.47 -13.29
N TYR A 302 6.50 2.75 -12.18
CA TYR A 302 7.64 1.87 -12.00
C TYR A 302 7.20 0.64 -11.20
N CYS A 303 7.52 -0.55 -11.69
CA CYS A 303 7.20 -1.82 -11.04
C CYS A 303 8.46 -2.68 -10.91
N SER A 304 9.41 -2.18 -10.13
CA SER A 304 10.65 -2.83 -9.72
C SER A 304 11.13 -2.20 -8.41
N LEU A 305 12.34 -2.46 -7.99
CA LEU A 305 12.97 -1.76 -6.88
C LEU A 305 13.84 -0.62 -7.40
#